data_041dac11c0dffb7014932b50eb262441
#
_entry.id   041dac11c0dffb7014932b50eb262441
#
_cell.length_a   1.000
_cell.length_b   1.000
_cell.length_c   1.000
_cell.angle_alpha   90.00
_cell.angle_beta   90.00
_cell.angle_gamma   90.00
#
_symmetry.space_group_name_H-M   'P 1'
#
loop_
_entity.id
_entity.type
_entity.pdbx_description
1 polymer ?
#
loop_
_entity_poly.entity_id
_entity_poly.type
_entity_poly.pdbx_seq_one_letter_code
_entity_poly.pdbx_strand_id
1 'polypeptide(L)'
;MRNIGFPERKRKKHKQVSESLLQRFFISGIPNEFLPYIIRKRLQKLYPKHPIYKGFTLSLSMRNLFYRSRNMKKIIIAIDGFSSCGKSTMAKDLAKEIGYIYIDSGAMYRAVTLYCLENGLFNADGSIQEEALRQQMGQIQISFQLKPETQRPMTFLNGKNVEERIRTMEVSSHVSPVAALDFVRKALVQQQQEMGKEKGIVMDGRDIGTAVFPNAELKIFVTASAEIRAQRRYEELKAKGQDASFEEILHNVEERDRIDQSRAVSPLRKADDAILLDNSHLTIAEQKEWLKEQFEKAAHASH
;
A
#
# COMPACT_ATOMS: atom_id res chain seq x y z
N MET A 1 3.01 -30.49 -45.15
CA MET A 1 3.52 -29.61 -44.07
C MET A 1 3.00 -30.11 -42.74
N ARG A 2 3.85 -30.71 -41.91
CA ARG A 2 3.44 -31.31 -40.64
C ARG A 2 3.39 -30.25 -39.55
N ASN A 3 2.21 -30.05 -38.98
CA ASN A 3 1.96 -29.16 -37.86
C ASN A 3 2.54 -29.79 -36.58
N ILE A 4 3.69 -29.34 -36.12
CA ILE A 4 4.31 -29.80 -34.88
C ILE A 4 3.67 -28.98 -33.73
N GLY A 5 2.54 -29.48 -33.21
CA GLY A 5 1.88 -28.94 -32.02
C GLY A 5 2.72 -29.21 -30.79
N PHE A 6 3.17 -28.14 -30.12
CA PHE A 6 3.81 -28.22 -28.80
C PHE A 6 2.80 -28.61 -27.72
N PRO A 7 3.14 -29.51 -26.75
CA PRO A 7 2.26 -29.86 -25.65
C PRO A 7 1.92 -28.63 -24.79
N GLU A 8 0.65 -28.49 -24.44
CA GLU A 8 0.07 -27.33 -23.72
C GLU A 8 0.77 -26.99 -22.40
N ARG A 9 1.29 -28.00 -21.68
CA ARG A 9 2.10 -27.83 -20.45
C ARG A 9 3.40 -27.05 -20.70
N LYS A 10 4.05 -27.20 -21.84
CA LYS A 10 5.25 -26.44 -22.16
C LYS A 10 4.93 -24.99 -22.50
N ARG A 11 3.80 -24.71 -23.17
CA ARG A 11 3.33 -23.34 -23.47
C ARG A 11 3.02 -22.54 -22.18
N LYS A 12 2.35 -23.14 -21.18
CA LYS A 12 2.06 -22.49 -19.91
C LYS A 12 3.34 -22.15 -19.14
N LYS A 13 4.30 -23.07 -19.07
CA LYS A 13 5.59 -22.84 -18.38
C LYS A 13 6.43 -21.74 -19.06
N HIS A 14 6.42 -21.67 -20.38
CA HIS A 14 7.13 -20.62 -21.13
C HIS A 14 6.47 -19.24 -20.96
N LYS A 15 5.14 -19.17 -20.90
CA LYS A 15 4.40 -17.93 -20.65
C LYS A 15 4.73 -17.37 -19.25
N GLN A 16 4.75 -18.22 -18.25
CA GLN A 16 5.04 -17.86 -16.86
C GLN A 16 6.49 -17.40 -16.65
N VAL A 17 7.47 -18.01 -17.33
CA VAL A 17 8.89 -17.60 -17.28
C VAL A 17 9.11 -16.26 -18.00
N SER A 18 8.43 -16.00 -19.12
CA SER A 18 8.55 -14.73 -19.84
C SER A 18 7.91 -13.58 -19.06
N GLU A 19 6.79 -13.80 -18.39
CA GLU A 19 6.12 -12.80 -17.55
C GLU A 19 6.95 -12.44 -16.30
N SER A 20 7.54 -13.41 -15.62
CA SER A 20 8.39 -13.15 -14.44
C SER A 20 9.72 -12.45 -14.80
N LEU A 21 10.29 -12.73 -15.96
CA LEU A 21 11.48 -12.03 -16.45
C LEU A 21 11.15 -10.58 -16.83
N LEU A 22 10.02 -10.33 -17.47
CA LEU A 22 9.57 -8.99 -17.84
C LEU A 22 9.35 -8.12 -16.59
N GLN A 23 8.70 -8.64 -15.55
CA GLN A 23 8.51 -7.92 -14.28
C GLN A 23 9.83 -7.50 -13.63
N ARG A 24 10.88 -8.34 -13.69
CA ARG A 24 12.20 -8.00 -13.11
C ARG A 24 12.93 -6.90 -13.88
N PHE A 25 12.65 -6.73 -15.18
CA PHE A 25 13.28 -5.67 -15.99
C PHE A 25 12.57 -4.31 -15.88
N PHE A 26 11.27 -4.30 -15.50
CA PHE A 26 10.54 -3.06 -15.25
C PHE A 26 11.12 -2.24 -14.09
N ILE A 27 11.78 -2.89 -13.12
CA ILE A 27 12.31 -2.28 -11.89
C ILE A 27 13.71 -1.69 -12.12
N SER A 28 14.37 -1.97 -13.23
CA SER A 28 15.80 -1.66 -13.43
C SER A 28 16.12 -0.33 -14.14
N GLY A 29 15.11 0.52 -14.43
CA GLY A 29 15.34 1.83 -15.08
C GLY A 29 15.91 1.76 -16.52
N ILE A 30 15.84 0.61 -17.18
CA ILE A 30 16.37 0.40 -18.54
C ILE A 30 15.45 1.07 -19.56
N PRO A 31 15.97 1.93 -20.46
CA PRO A 31 15.19 2.50 -21.55
C PRO A 31 14.55 1.40 -22.41
N ASN A 32 13.23 1.53 -22.66
CA ASN A 32 12.43 0.48 -23.30
C ASN A 32 12.84 0.12 -24.74
N GLU A 33 13.53 0.99 -25.44
CA GLU A 33 14.09 0.74 -26.76
C GLU A 33 15.15 -0.38 -26.73
N PHE A 34 15.87 -0.52 -25.63
CA PHE A 34 16.86 -1.57 -25.43
C PHE A 34 16.28 -2.85 -24.81
N LEU A 35 15.05 -2.81 -24.28
CA LEU A 35 14.45 -3.93 -23.56
C LEU A 35 14.30 -5.20 -24.41
N PRO A 36 13.79 -5.16 -25.67
CA PRO A 36 13.74 -6.34 -26.54
C PRO A 36 15.11 -6.94 -26.83
N TYR A 37 16.12 -6.08 -26.97
CA TYR A 37 17.51 -6.49 -27.19
C TYR A 37 18.09 -7.16 -25.94
N ILE A 38 17.89 -6.58 -24.79
CA ILE A 38 18.39 -7.09 -23.50
C ILE A 38 17.71 -8.42 -23.15
N ILE A 39 16.40 -8.53 -23.31
CA ILE A 39 15.65 -9.77 -23.11
C ILE A 39 16.17 -10.84 -24.07
N ARG A 40 16.34 -10.51 -25.34
CA ARG A 40 16.88 -11.44 -26.35
C ARG A 40 18.29 -11.92 -25.99
N LYS A 41 19.20 -11.02 -25.59
CA LYS A 41 20.56 -11.36 -25.14
C LYS A 41 20.56 -12.26 -23.92
N ARG A 42 19.69 -11.99 -22.95
CA ARG A 42 19.60 -12.77 -21.71
C ARG A 42 18.95 -14.14 -21.92
N LEU A 43 17.94 -14.25 -22.79
CA LEU A 43 17.37 -15.52 -23.23
C LEU A 43 18.40 -16.34 -24.01
N GLN A 44 19.21 -15.72 -24.86
CA GLN A 44 20.30 -16.36 -25.56
C GLN A 44 21.38 -16.92 -24.62
N LYS A 45 21.68 -16.20 -23.52
CA LYS A 45 22.63 -16.65 -22.50
C LYS A 45 22.08 -17.81 -21.66
N LEU A 46 20.78 -17.79 -21.35
CA LEU A 46 20.14 -18.83 -20.53
C LEU A 46 19.76 -20.08 -21.32
N TYR A 47 19.49 -19.94 -22.60
CA TYR A 47 19.05 -21.02 -23.49
C TYR A 47 19.80 -21.02 -24.83
N PRO A 48 21.14 -21.20 -24.84
CA PRO A 48 21.97 -20.98 -26.02
C PRO A 48 21.63 -21.88 -27.23
N LYS A 49 21.05 -23.04 -26.96
CA LYS A 49 20.68 -24.03 -27.99
C LYS A 49 19.19 -23.98 -28.41
N HIS A 50 18.39 -23.08 -27.82
CA HIS A 50 16.95 -23.03 -28.06
C HIS A 50 16.58 -21.88 -29.00
N PRO A 51 15.84 -22.11 -30.11
CA PRO A 51 15.52 -21.08 -31.10
C PRO A 51 14.54 -20.00 -30.60
N ILE A 52 14.07 -20.08 -29.35
CA ILE A 52 13.05 -19.19 -28.77
C ILE A 52 13.43 -17.69 -28.82
N TYR A 53 14.74 -17.38 -28.79
CA TYR A 53 15.24 -16.02 -28.89
C TYR A 53 15.26 -15.45 -30.32
N LYS A 54 15.19 -16.31 -31.34
CA LYS A 54 15.20 -15.87 -32.77
C LYS A 54 13.84 -15.34 -33.23
N GLY A 55 12.75 -15.82 -32.61
CA GLY A 55 11.37 -15.43 -32.93
C GLY A 55 10.66 -14.61 -31.86
N PHE A 56 11.41 -14.05 -30.89
CA PHE A 56 10.80 -13.27 -29.82
C PHE A 56 10.26 -11.94 -30.36
N THR A 57 9.00 -11.94 -30.74
CA THR A 57 8.19 -10.75 -31.00
C THR A 57 7.23 -10.59 -29.83
N LEU A 58 7.18 -9.40 -29.21
CA LEU A 58 6.14 -9.08 -28.23
C LEU A 58 4.78 -9.29 -28.90
N SER A 59 3.90 -10.09 -28.28
CA SER A 59 2.53 -10.25 -28.77
C SER A 59 1.83 -8.89 -28.84
N LEU A 60 0.83 -8.76 -29.72
CA LEU A 60 0.07 -7.51 -29.88
C LEU A 60 -0.54 -7.05 -28.54
N SER A 61 -0.97 -7.99 -27.70
CA SER A 61 -1.47 -7.73 -26.34
C SER A 61 -0.38 -7.18 -25.43
N MET A 62 0.83 -7.70 -25.48
CA MET A 62 1.98 -7.18 -24.73
C MET A 62 2.42 -5.80 -25.23
N ARG A 63 2.43 -5.58 -26.56
CA ARG A 63 2.70 -4.25 -27.14
C ARG A 63 1.66 -3.23 -26.68
N ASN A 64 0.38 -3.59 -26.67
CA ASN A 64 -0.71 -2.73 -26.23
C ASN A 64 -0.62 -2.45 -24.71
N LEU A 65 -0.24 -3.43 -23.90
CA LEU A 65 0.00 -3.24 -22.46
C LEU A 65 1.18 -2.28 -22.22
N PHE A 66 2.27 -2.44 -22.97
CA PHE A 66 3.44 -1.55 -22.96
C PHE A 66 3.09 -0.12 -23.40
N TYR A 67 2.29 0.02 -24.48
CA TYR A 67 1.89 1.32 -25.01
C TYR A 67 0.91 2.04 -24.07
N ARG A 68 -0.03 1.32 -23.45
CA ARG A 68 -0.93 1.85 -22.42
C ARG A 68 -0.17 2.34 -21.18
N SER A 69 0.75 1.55 -20.65
CA SER A 69 1.56 1.93 -19.47
C SER A 69 2.45 3.16 -19.72
N ARG A 70 2.85 3.41 -20.97
CA ARG A 70 3.73 4.53 -21.34
C ARG A 70 3.01 5.88 -21.47
N ASN A 71 1.71 5.86 -21.78
CA ASN A 71 0.92 7.07 -22.02
C ASN A 71 0.03 7.47 -20.86
N MET A 72 -0.02 6.67 -19.78
CA MET A 72 -0.82 7.03 -18.60
C MET A 72 -0.04 8.00 -17.73
N LYS A 73 -0.63 9.18 -17.48
CA LYS A 73 -0.09 10.10 -16.49
C LYS A 73 -0.03 9.44 -15.13
N LYS A 74 1.06 9.66 -14.42
CA LYS A 74 1.11 9.26 -13.01
C LYS A 74 0.05 10.04 -12.22
N ILE A 75 -0.71 9.34 -11.41
CA ILE A 75 -1.75 9.89 -10.56
C ILE A 75 -1.44 9.61 -9.09
N ILE A 76 -2.15 10.31 -8.21
CA ILE A 76 -2.20 10.00 -6.78
C ILE A 76 -3.46 9.19 -6.52
N ILE A 77 -3.31 8.07 -5.81
CA ILE A 77 -4.42 7.21 -5.39
C ILE A 77 -4.52 7.28 -3.87
N ALA A 78 -5.62 7.86 -3.39
CA ALA A 78 -5.94 7.97 -1.97
C ALA A 78 -6.94 6.88 -1.56
N ILE A 79 -6.58 6.05 -0.57
CA ILE A 79 -7.46 4.98 -0.07
C ILE A 79 -7.71 5.21 1.41
N ASP A 80 -8.87 5.78 1.74
CA ASP A 80 -9.28 6.05 3.11
C ASP A 80 -10.29 5.01 3.63
N GLY A 81 -10.51 4.99 4.93
CA GLY A 81 -11.53 4.15 5.56
C GLY A 81 -11.10 3.62 6.92
N PHE A 82 -11.94 2.80 7.52
CA PHE A 82 -11.80 2.30 8.89
C PHE A 82 -10.60 1.37 9.10
N SER A 83 -10.22 1.14 10.37
CA SER A 83 -9.16 0.18 10.69
C SER A 83 -9.57 -1.25 10.29
N SER A 84 -8.61 -2.10 9.93
CA SER A 84 -8.82 -3.53 9.61
C SER A 84 -9.83 -3.81 8.47
N CYS A 85 -10.22 -2.83 7.66
CA CYS A 85 -11.12 -3.04 6.51
C CYS A 85 -10.40 -3.54 5.24
N GLY A 86 -9.08 -3.84 5.30
CA GLY A 86 -8.32 -4.39 4.19
C GLY A 86 -7.58 -3.39 3.30
N LYS A 87 -7.68 -2.08 3.56
CA LYS A 87 -7.05 -1.00 2.76
C LYS A 87 -5.59 -1.24 2.40
N SER A 88 -4.78 -1.53 3.42
CA SER A 88 -3.32 -1.65 3.22
C SER A 88 -2.95 -2.83 2.31
N THR A 89 -3.70 -3.95 2.38
CA THR A 89 -3.51 -5.09 1.47
C THR A 89 -3.86 -4.69 0.04
N MET A 90 -5.03 -4.06 -0.14
CA MET A 90 -5.52 -3.58 -1.43
C MET A 90 -4.57 -2.55 -2.05
N ALA A 91 -4.12 -1.56 -1.26
CA ALA A 91 -3.20 -0.52 -1.69
C ALA A 91 -1.83 -1.07 -2.12
N LYS A 92 -1.28 -2.02 -1.34
CA LYS A 92 -0.02 -2.71 -1.66
C LYS A 92 -0.12 -3.50 -2.96
N ASP A 93 -1.19 -4.27 -3.11
CA ASP A 93 -1.39 -5.12 -4.27
C ASP A 93 -1.58 -4.28 -5.54
N LEU A 94 -2.40 -3.21 -5.47
CA LEU A 94 -2.58 -2.28 -6.58
C LEU A 94 -1.25 -1.60 -6.95
N ALA A 95 -0.56 -1.01 -5.97
CA ALA A 95 0.71 -0.32 -6.21
C ALA A 95 1.73 -1.23 -6.90
N LYS A 96 1.84 -2.48 -6.45
CA LYS A 96 2.72 -3.48 -7.05
C LYS A 96 2.33 -3.81 -8.50
N GLU A 97 1.03 -3.92 -8.79
CA GLU A 97 0.52 -4.27 -10.11
C GLU A 97 0.76 -3.16 -11.13
N ILE A 98 0.53 -1.90 -10.73
CA ILE A 98 0.66 -0.73 -11.61
C ILE A 98 2.05 -0.07 -11.58
N GLY A 99 2.97 -0.57 -10.74
CA GLY A 99 4.33 -0.05 -10.61
C GLY A 99 4.43 1.29 -9.87
N TYR A 100 3.48 1.57 -8.95
CA TYR A 100 3.47 2.74 -8.10
C TYR A 100 4.13 2.48 -6.74
N ILE A 101 4.47 3.54 -6.02
CA ILE A 101 5.01 3.46 -4.67
C ILE A 101 3.84 3.36 -3.69
N TYR A 102 3.86 2.36 -2.81
CA TYR A 102 2.89 2.25 -1.72
C TYR A 102 3.40 2.97 -0.47
N ILE A 103 2.52 3.77 0.16
CA ILE A 103 2.80 4.51 1.40
C ILE A 103 1.71 4.20 2.42
N ASP A 104 2.10 3.64 3.58
CA ASP A 104 1.25 3.39 4.75
C ASP A 104 1.30 4.60 5.69
N SER A 105 0.34 5.53 5.58
CA SER A 105 0.29 6.68 6.47
C SER A 105 0.04 6.27 7.93
N GLY A 106 -0.74 5.21 8.14
CA GLY A 106 -0.99 4.65 9.47
C GLY A 106 0.27 4.16 10.16
N ALA A 107 1.24 3.63 9.43
CA ALA A 107 2.54 3.25 9.97
C ALA A 107 3.32 4.45 10.52
N MET A 108 3.17 5.64 9.91
CA MET A 108 3.82 6.87 10.40
C MET A 108 3.27 7.27 11.79
N TYR A 109 1.96 7.31 11.96
CA TYR A 109 1.34 7.58 13.26
C TYR A 109 1.69 6.53 14.31
N ARG A 110 1.75 5.26 13.94
CA ARG A 110 2.17 4.16 14.82
C ARG A 110 3.65 4.27 15.21
N ALA A 111 4.52 4.76 14.33
CA ALA A 111 5.92 5.00 14.65
C ALA A 111 6.06 6.14 15.69
N VAL A 112 5.30 7.23 15.56
CA VAL A 112 5.24 8.28 16.60
C VAL A 112 4.72 7.70 17.91
N THR A 113 3.66 6.87 17.87
CA THR A 113 3.12 6.23 19.08
C THR A 113 4.14 5.33 19.76
N LEU A 114 4.87 4.52 18.97
CA LEU A 114 5.95 3.69 19.49
C LEU A 114 7.05 4.54 20.16
N TYR A 115 7.42 5.67 19.54
CA TYR A 115 8.34 6.62 20.14
C TYR A 115 7.83 7.12 21.49
N CYS A 116 6.55 7.47 21.60
CA CYS A 116 5.95 7.90 22.86
C CYS A 116 6.01 6.81 23.95
N LEU A 117 5.73 5.56 23.58
CA LEU A 117 5.80 4.42 24.50
C LEU A 117 7.23 4.19 25.00
N GLU A 118 8.22 4.21 24.08
CA GLU A 118 9.64 3.98 24.40
C GLU A 118 10.25 5.09 25.25
N ASN A 119 9.72 6.31 25.17
CA ASN A 119 10.25 7.46 25.91
C ASN A 119 9.37 7.87 27.09
N GLY A 120 8.40 7.03 27.50
CA GLY A 120 7.57 7.28 28.67
C GLY A 120 6.70 8.54 28.57
N LEU A 121 6.23 8.89 27.36
CA LEU A 121 5.42 10.09 27.10
C LEU A 121 3.93 9.88 27.33
N PHE A 122 3.53 8.76 27.95
CA PHE A 122 2.17 8.54 28.44
C PHE A 122 2.13 8.69 29.95
N ASN A 123 1.09 9.35 30.44
CA ASN A 123 0.78 9.44 31.89
C ASN A 123 0.19 8.10 32.38
N ALA A 124 0.08 7.95 33.70
CA ALA A 124 -0.50 6.75 34.30
C ALA A 124 -1.97 6.50 33.91
N ASP A 125 -2.71 7.55 33.54
CA ASP A 125 -4.09 7.49 33.06
C ASP A 125 -4.19 7.20 31.55
N GLY A 126 -3.06 6.99 30.87
CA GLY A 126 -2.98 6.74 29.43
C GLY A 126 -3.04 8.00 28.55
N SER A 127 -3.16 9.19 29.15
CA SER A 127 -3.08 10.45 28.39
C SER A 127 -1.65 10.75 27.92
N ILE A 128 -1.50 11.56 26.86
CA ILE A 128 -0.20 11.90 26.29
C ILE A 128 0.33 13.17 26.94
N GLN A 129 1.63 13.18 27.23
CA GLN A 129 2.37 14.38 27.64
C GLN A 129 2.63 15.25 26.40
N GLU A 130 1.60 15.99 25.96
CA GLU A 130 1.60 16.69 24.66
C GLU A 130 2.77 17.66 24.49
N GLU A 131 3.09 18.44 25.51
CA GLU A 131 4.18 19.43 25.43
C GLU A 131 5.55 18.75 25.32
N ALA A 132 5.76 17.66 26.06
CA ALA A 132 6.99 16.89 25.97
C ALA A 132 7.14 16.23 24.57
N LEU A 133 6.05 15.70 24.01
CA LEU A 133 6.06 15.18 22.65
C LEU A 133 6.31 16.30 21.62
N ARG A 134 5.69 17.46 21.76
CA ARG A 134 5.88 18.62 20.88
C ARG A 134 7.34 19.03 20.79
N GLN A 135 8.05 19.09 21.91
CA GLN A 135 9.46 19.42 21.96
C GLN A 135 10.35 18.36 21.29
N GLN A 136 9.90 17.10 21.28
CA GLN A 136 10.66 15.99 20.73
C GLN A 136 10.31 15.66 19.27
N MET A 137 9.25 16.26 18.68
CA MET A 137 8.83 15.96 17.31
C MET A 137 9.95 16.11 16.28
N GLY A 138 10.85 17.07 16.47
CA GLY A 138 12.00 17.27 15.57
C GLY A 138 13.02 16.13 15.58
N GLN A 139 12.99 15.27 16.59
CA GLN A 139 13.86 14.10 16.72
C GLN A 139 13.25 12.84 16.10
N ILE A 140 11.98 12.89 15.67
CA ILE A 140 11.25 11.74 15.13
C ILE A 140 11.41 11.72 13.62
N GLN A 141 12.32 10.88 13.13
CA GLN A 141 12.55 10.66 11.71
C GLN A 141 11.92 9.33 11.27
N ILE A 142 10.96 9.40 10.35
CA ILE A 142 10.28 8.23 9.81
C ILE A 142 10.68 8.07 8.35
N SER A 143 11.09 6.87 7.99
CA SER A 143 11.42 6.53 6.61
C SER A 143 10.89 5.15 6.24
N PHE A 144 10.76 4.91 4.93
CA PHE A 144 10.34 3.64 4.37
C PHE A 144 11.45 3.08 3.48
N GLN A 145 11.72 1.79 3.62
CA GLN A 145 12.65 1.07 2.77
C GLN A 145 11.99 -0.20 2.25
N LEU A 146 12.25 -0.55 1.00
CA LEU A 146 11.74 -1.81 0.45
C LEU A 146 12.64 -2.97 0.88
N LYS A 147 12.03 -4.02 1.43
CA LYS A 147 12.73 -5.27 1.70
C LYS A 147 13.17 -5.89 0.37
N PRO A 148 14.48 -6.12 0.13
CA PRO A 148 14.98 -6.53 -1.19
C PRO A 148 14.33 -7.81 -1.72
N GLU A 149 14.08 -8.81 -0.85
CA GLU A 149 13.57 -10.12 -1.25
C GLU A 149 12.09 -10.10 -1.61
N THR A 150 11.27 -9.28 -0.92
CA THR A 150 9.81 -9.30 -1.05
C THR A 150 9.24 -8.04 -1.69
N GLN A 151 10.06 -6.99 -1.82
CA GLN A 151 9.64 -5.65 -2.25
C GLN A 151 8.52 -5.06 -1.35
N ARG A 152 8.45 -5.53 -0.10
CA ARG A 152 7.52 -4.97 0.90
C ARG A 152 8.12 -3.75 1.57
N PRO A 153 7.36 -2.66 1.72
CA PRO A 153 7.82 -1.51 2.48
C PRO A 153 7.98 -1.89 3.96
N MET A 154 9.07 -1.45 4.56
CA MET A 154 9.41 -1.60 5.96
C MET A 154 9.53 -0.21 6.56
N THR A 155 8.96 0.00 7.72
CA THR A 155 8.96 1.29 8.44
C THR A 155 10.17 1.38 9.35
N PHE A 156 10.87 2.50 9.27
CA PHE A 156 12.03 2.83 10.10
C PHE A 156 11.72 4.07 10.95
N LEU A 157 12.04 3.99 12.21
CA LEU A 157 12.01 5.09 13.17
C LEU A 157 13.45 5.38 13.62
N ASN A 158 13.93 6.60 13.37
CA ASN A 158 15.32 7.01 13.70
C ASN A 158 16.37 6.00 13.22
N GLY A 159 16.19 5.49 11.99
CA GLY A 159 17.08 4.52 11.36
C GLY A 159 16.91 3.06 11.83
N LYS A 160 16.06 2.79 12.83
CA LYS A 160 15.78 1.42 13.31
C LYS A 160 14.51 0.87 12.65
N ASN A 161 14.57 -0.39 12.17
CA ASN A 161 13.39 -1.07 11.65
C ASN A 161 12.40 -1.33 12.79
N VAL A 162 11.18 -0.84 12.62
CA VAL A 162 10.10 -0.94 13.62
C VAL A 162 8.83 -1.61 13.06
N GLU A 163 8.87 -2.17 11.84
CA GLU A 163 7.69 -2.67 11.12
C GLU A 163 6.84 -3.65 11.95
N GLU A 164 7.47 -4.61 12.64
CA GLU A 164 6.74 -5.56 13.49
C GLU A 164 6.25 -4.91 14.80
N ARG A 165 7.08 -4.05 15.39
CA ARG A 165 6.77 -3.41 16.67
C ARG A 165 5.59 -2.46 16.59
N ILE A 166 5.46 -1.73 15.50
CA ILE A 166 4.32 -0.82 15.28
C ILE A 166 2.99 -1.54 15.03
N ARG A 167 3.00 -2.87 14.89
CA ARG A 167 1.79 -3.69 14.64
C ARG A 167 1.24 -4.37 15.90
N THR A 168 1.85 -4.19 17.06
CA THR A 168 1.40 -4.77 18.33
C THR A 168 0.06 -4.19 18.78
N MET A 169 -0.62 -4.89 19.69
CA MET A 169 -1.87 -4.39 20.31
C MET A 169 -1.61 -3.15 21.16
N GLU A 170 -0.49 -3.11 21.89
CA GLU A 170 -0.07 -1.95 22.68
C GLU A 170 -0.03 -0.67 21.84
N VAL A 171 0.70 -0.68 20.71
CA VAL A 171 0.71 0.45 19.79
C VAL A 171 -0.68 0.71 19.20
N SER A 172 -1.44 -0.36 18.91
CA SER A 172 -2.78 -0.24 18.34
C SER A 172 -3.77 0.49 19.25
N SER A 173 -3.66 0.28 20.57
CA SER A 173 -4.53 0.90 21.58
C SER A 173 -4.21 2.39 21.80
N HIS A 174 -2.96 2.80 21.55
CA HIS A 174 -2.50 4.17 21.81
C HIS A 174 -2.42 5.05 20.55
N VAL A 175 -2.59 4.50 19.35
CA VAL A 175 -2.34 5.26 18.12
C VAL A 175 -3.38 6.33 17.82
N SER A 176 -4.66 6.11 18.11
CA SER A 176 -5.71 7.08 17.79
C SER A 176 -5.63 8.36 18.62
N PRO A 177 -5.38 8.33 19.94
CA PRO A 177 -5.08 9.54 20.71
C PRO A 177 -3.88 10.33 20.15
N VAL A 178 -2.75 9.67 19.84
CA VAL A 178 -1.58 10.33 19.22
C VAL A 178 -1.93 10.94 17.87
N ALA A 179 -2.68 10.21 17.05
CA ALA A 179 -3.10 10.68 15.73
C ALA A 179 -4.16 11.80 15.78
N ALA A 180 -4.77 12.07 16.91
CA ALA A 180 -5.68 13.20 17.10
C ALA A 180 -4.97 14.53 17.36
N LEU A 181 -3.70 14.50 17.75
CA LEU A 181 -2.92 15.71 18.08
C LEU A 181 -2.62 16.53 16.83
N ASP A 182 -3.05 17.79 16.80
CA ASP A 182 -2.93 18.69 15.65
C ASP A 182 -1.47 18.86 15.19
N PHE A 183 -0.54 19.07 16.11
CA PHE A 183 0.87 19.27 15.75
C PHE A 183 1.53 18.01 15.17
N VAL A 184 1.15 16.82 15.65
CA VAL A 184 1.61 15.54 15.07
C VAL A 184 1.07 15.41 13.65
N ARG A 185 -0.23 15.71 13.47
CA ARG A 185 -0.86 15.67 12.14
C ARG A 185 -0.19 16.61 11.16
N LYS A 186 0.01 17.88 11.56
CA LYS A 186 0.67 18.88 10.71
C LYS A 186 2.04 18.40 10.23
N ALA A 187 2.86 17.87 11.14
CA ALA A 187 4.19 17.38 10.80
C ALA A 187 4.14 16.17 9.84
N LEU A 188 3.24 15.21 10.08
CA LEU A 188 3.16 14.02 9.23
C LEU A 188 2.47 14.29 7.89
N VAL A 189 1.44 15.14 7.84
CA VAL A 189 0.78 15.54 6.58
C VAL A 189 1.78 16.23 5.65
N GLN A 190 2.62 17.11 6.17
CA GLN A 190 3.67 17.75 5.37
C GLN A 190 4.62 16.72 4.77
N GLN A 191 5.08 15.72 5.53
CA GLN A 191 5.91 14.64 5.00
C GLN A 191 5.19 13.80 3.94
N GLN A 192 3.91 13.49 4.16
CA GLN A 192 3.09 12.74 3.20
C GLN A 192 2.92 13.50 1.88
N GLN A 193 2.65 14.81 1.95
CA GLN A 193 2.53 15.66 0.77
C GLN A 193 3.84 15.74 -0.02
N GLU A 194 4.97 15.79 0.67
CA GLU A 194 6.29 15.76 0.03
C GLU A 194 6.50 14.47 -0.76
N MET A 195 6.12 13.31 -0.18
CA MET A 195 6.21 12.00 -0.83
C MET A 195 5.35 11.90 -2.10
N GLY A 196 4.28 12.71 -2.20
CA GLY A 196 3.35 12.70 -3.33
C GLY A 196 3.67 13.66 -4.47
N LYS A 197 4.70 14.52 -4.36
CA LYS A 197 5.02 15.56 -5.36
C LYS A 197 5.20 15.01 -6.78
N GLU A 198 5.86 13.87 -6.90
CA GLU A 198 6.13 13.22 -8.20
C GLU A 198 4.98 12.34 -8.70
N LYS A 199 3.86 12.28 -7.96
CA LYS A 199 2.76 11.36 -8.22
C LYS A 199 3.22 9.89 -8.36
N GLY A 200 2.40 9.01 -8.91
CA GLY A 200 2.74 7.58 -9.00
C GLY A 200 2.79 6.89 -7.64
N ILE A 201 1.90 7.28 -6.75
CA ILE A 201 1.77 6.72 -5.41
C ILE A 201 0.37 6.19 -5.13
N VAL A 202 0.32 5.18 -4.27
CA VAL A 202 -0.91 4.69 -3.61
C VAL A 202 -0.70 4.89 -2.12
N MET A 203 -1.48 5.76 -1.50
CA MET A 203 -1.40 6.03 -0.07
C MET A 203 -2.70 5.63 0.62
N ASP A 204 -2.60 4.84 1.71
CA ASP A 204 -3.75 4.52 2.52
C ASP A 204 -3.73 5.20 3.89
N GLY A 205 -4.91 5.54 4.40
CA GLY A 205 -5.05 6.25 5.66
C GLY A 205 -6.47 6.45 6.13
N ARG A 206 -6.74 7.65 6.68
CA ARG A 206 -8.03 8.07 7.21
C ARG A 206 -8.55 9.36 6.57
N ASP A 207 -7.65 10.16 6.04
CA ASP A 207 -7.89 11.52 5.57
C ASP A 207 -6.98 11.87 4.37
N ILE A 208 -6.54 10.86 3.66
CA ILE A 208 -5.65 11.04 2.52
C ILE A 208 -6.35 11.87 1.44
N GLY A 209 -7.57 11.47 1.07
CA GLY A 209 -8.37 12.16 0.05
C GLY A 209 -9.07 13.43 0.53
N THR A 210 -9.07 13.72 1.85
CA THR A 210 -9.72 14.91 2.39
C THR A 210 -8.75 15.98 2.87
N ALA A 211 -7.57 15.59 3.37
CA ALA A 211 -6.60 16.53 3.96
C ALA A 211 -5.21 16.45 3.33
N VAL A 212 -4.69 15.25 3.05
CA VAL A 212 -3.33 15.09 2.53
C VAL A 212 -3.30 15.43 1.03
N PHE A 213 -4.14 14.78 0.24
CA PHE A 213 -4.27 14.96 -1.21
C PHE A 213 -5.73 15.22 -1.62
N PRO A 214 -6.27 16.42 -1.30
CA PRO A 214 -7.66 16.75 -1.64
C PRO A 214 -7.91 16.77 -3.15
N ASN A 215 -6.85 16.86 -3.96
CA ASN A 215 -6.90 16.84 -5.43
C ASN A 215 -6.36 15.51 -6.02
N ALA A 216 -6.35 14.41 -5.23
CA ALA A 216 -5.99 13.10 -5.77
C ALA A 216 -6.96 12.69 -6.88
N GLU A 217 -6.42 12.15 -7.97
CA GLU A 217 -7.19 11.80 -9.15
C GLU A 217 -8.08 10.56 -8.93
N LEU A 218 -7.71 9.70 -7.98
CA LEU A 218 -8.53 8.57 -7.55
C LEU A 218 -8.62 8.57 -6.02
N LYS A 219 -9.85 8.66 -5.53
CA LYS A 219 -10.16 8.56 -4.10
C LYS A 219 -11.11 7.40 -3.85
N ILE A 220 -10.75 6.53 -2.94
CA ILE A 220 -11.54 5.37 -2.54
C ILE A 220 -11.74 5.42 -1.03
N PHE A 221 -12.99 5.22 -0.60
CA PHE A 221 -13.33 5.06 0.81
C PHE A 221 -13.77 3.63 1.06
N VAL A 222 -12.98 2.89 1.85
CA VAL A 222 -13.23 1.47 2.14
C VAL A 222 -13.91 1.32 3.49
N THR A 223 -15.03 0.60 3.50
CA THR A 223 -15.75 0.24 4.72
C THR A 223 -15.87 -1.29 4.86
N ALA A 224 -16.17 -1.74 6.06
CA ALA A 224 -16.65 -3.07 6.41
C ALA A 224 -17.25 -2.99 7.82
N SER A 225 -18.17 -3.91 8.21
CA SER A 225 -18.75 -3.90 9.55
C SER A 225 -17.69 -4.06 10.64
N ALA A 226 -17.95 -3.56 11.85
CA ALA A 226 -17.01 -3.63 12.96
C ALA A 226 -16.65 -5.07 13.31
N GLU A 227 -17.65 -5.96 13.29
CA GLU A 227 -17.49 -7.38 13.59
C GLU A 227 -16.58 -8.08 12.57
N ILE A 228 -16.78 -7.82 11.27
CA ILE A 228 -15.94 -8.40 10.21
C ILE A 228 -14.50 -7.91 10.34
N ARG A 229 -14.31 -6.62 10.66
CA ARG A 229 -12.98 -6.05 10.87
C ARG A 229 -12.30 -6.60 12.12
N ALA A 230 -13.05 -6.80 13.20
CA ALA A 230 -12.59 -7.44 14.42
C ALA A 230 -12.21 -8.91 14.17
N GLN A 231 -13.03 -9.65 13.42
CA GLN A 231 -12.75 -11.04 13.04
C GLN A 231 -11.45 -11.17 12.24
N ARG A 232 -11.26 -10.33 11.22
CA ARG A 232 -10.02 -10.29 10.42
C ARG A 232 -8.79 -10.00 11.28
N ARG A 233 -8.93 -9.08 12.24
CA ARG A 233 -7.84 -8.74 13.16
C ARG A 233 -7.54 -9.85 14.14
N TYR A 234 -8.57 -10.51 14.66
CA TYR A 234 -8.44 -11.69 15.53
C TYR A 234 -7.65 -12.80 14.83
N GLU A 235 -8.02 -13.14 13.60
CA GLU A 235 -7.34 -14.16 12.80
C GLU A 235 -5.87 -13.80 12.52
N GLU A 236 -5.61 -12.52 12.20
CA GLU A 236 -4.24 -12.02 11.98
C GLU A 236 -3.37 -12.16 13.24
N LEU A 237 -3.89 -11.77 14.42
CA LEU A 237 -3.17 -11.86 15.69
C LEU A 237 -2.93 -13.32 16.08
N LYS A 238 -3.95 -14.16 15.96
CA LYS A 238 -3.84 -15.60 16.22
C LYS A 238 -2.80 -16.28 15.32
N ALA A 239 -2.76 -15.92 14.04
CA ALA A 239 -1.76 -16.44 13.12
C ALA A 239 -0.32 -16.02 13.47
N LYS A 240 -0.16 -14.92 14.23
CA LYS A 240 1.13 -14.43 14.75
C LYS A 240 1.46 -14.95 16.15
N GLY A 241 0.62 -15.82 16.74
CA GLY A 241 0.78 -16.33 18.10
C GLY A 241 0.57 -15.26 19.18
N GLN A 242 -0.20 -14.21 18.88
CA GLN A 242 -0.56 -13.17 19.84
C GLN A 242 -1.95 -13.46 20.41
N ASP A 243 -2.04 -13.57 21.73
CA ASP A 243 -3.30 -13.77 22.42
C ASP A 243 -4.03 -12.42 22.60
N ALA A 244 -5.28 -12.41 22.15
CA ALA A 244 -6.24 -11.33 22.43
C ALA A 244 -7.65 -11.91 22.24
N SER A 245 -8.60 -11.54 23.08
CA SER A 245 -9.98 -11.97 22.91
C SER A 245 -10.66 -11.24 21.75
N PHE A 246 -11.68 -11.84 21.16
CA PHE A 246 -12.47 -11.21 20.12
C PHE A 246 -13.13 -9.92 20.63
N GLU A 247 -13.65 -9.95 21.87
CA GLU A 247 -14.32 -8.84 22.53
C GLU A 247 -13.37 -7.64 22.73
N GLU A 248 -12.14 -7.88 23.16
CA GLU A 248 -11.11 -6.83 23.29
C GLU A 248 -10.78 -6.20 21.94
N ILE A 249 -10.69 -7.02 20.90
CA ILE A 249 -10.40 -6.55 19.54
C ILE A 249 -11.57 -5.75 18.98
N LEU A 250 -12.80 -6.22 19.17
CA LEU A 250 -14.00 -5.51 18.74
C LEU A 250 -14.11 -4.15 19.43
N HIS A 251 -13.97 -4.13 20.75
CA HIS A 251 -13.94 -2.88 21.52
C HIS A 251 -12.85 -1.91 21.02
N ASN A 252 -11.64 -2.41 20.75
CA ASN A 252 -10.56 -1.59 20.20
C ASN A 252 -10.90 -1.04 18.81
N VAL A 253 -11.55 -1.82 17.94
CA VAL A 253 -11.99 -1.39 16.63
C VAL A 253 -13.02 -0.27 16.72
N GLU A 254 -14.04 -0.44 17.55
CA GLU A 254 -15.12 0.55 17.76
C GLU A 254 -14.61 1.85 18.38
N GLU A 255 -13.77 1.76 19.41
CA GLU A 255 -13.20 2.93 20.08
C GLU A 255 -12.30 3.74 19.13
N ARG A 256 -11.52 3.06 18.30
CA ARG A 256 -10.71 3.73 17.27
C ARG A 256 -11.57 4.42 16.23
N ASP A 257 -12.66 3.80 15.79
CA ASP A 257 -13.59 4.41 14.86
C ASP A 257 -14.22 5.67 15.48
N ARG A 258 -14.63 5.59 16.75
CA ARG A 258 -15.18 6.72 17.48
C ARG A 258 -14.20 7.89 17.54
N ILE A 259 -12.94 7.63 17.93
CA ILE A 259 -11.89 8.66 17.99
C ILE A 259 -11.58 9.22 16.60
N ASP A 260 -11.38 8.35 15.61
CA ASP A 260 -11.01 8.77 14.25
C ASP A 260 -12.11 9.63 13.60
N GLN A 261 -13.40 9.36 13.88
CA GLN A 261 -14.52 10.14 13.36
C GLN A 261 -14.81 11.42 14.14
N SER A 262 -14.55 11.45 15.44
CA SER A 262 -14.91 12.59 16.32
C SER A 262 -13.78 13.59 16.54
N ARG A 263 -12.54 13.29 16.09
CA ARG A 263 -11.41 14.20 16.27
C ARG A 263 -11.64 15.55 15.57
N ALA A 264 -11.19 16.63 16.24
CA ALA A 264 -11.41 18.00 15.76
C ALA A 264 -10.69 18.31 14.43
N VAL A 265 -9.52 17.70 14.21
CA VAL A 265 -8.69 17.95 13.00
C VAL A 265 -8.72 16.74 12.09
N SER A 266 -9.13 16.95 10.83
CA SER A 266 -9.22 15.95 9.78
C SER A 266 -9.90 14.65 10.22
N PRO A 267 -11.18 14.70 10.65
CA PRO A 267 -11.91 13.48 11.05
C PRO A 267 -11.99 12.47 9.90
N LEU A 268 -12.09 11.19 10.25
CA LEU A 268 -12.35 10.15 9.28
C LEU A 268 -13.72 10.38 8.65
N ARG A 269 -13.75 10.78 7.40
CA ARG A 269 -14.96 10.94 6.59
C ARG A 269 -14.68 10.63 5.13
N LYS A 270 -15.69 10.17 4.43
CA LYS A 270 -15.60 9.98 2.98
C LYS A 270 -15.50 11.35 2.30
N ALA A 271 -14.52 11.54 1.42
CA ALA A 271 -14.47 12.71 0.55
C ALA A 271 -15.66 12.67 -0.42
N ASP A 272 -16.20 13.84 -0.83
CA ASP A 272 -17.42 13.92 -1.64
C ASP A 272 -17.27 13.20 -2.98
N ASP A 273 -16.09 13.27 -3.58
CA ASP A 273 -15.68 12.62 -4.82
C ASP A 273 -15.07 11.22 -4.64
N ALA A 274 -15.04 10.68 -3.43
CA ALA A 274 -14.52 9.34 -3.19
C ALA A 274 -15.54 8.25 -3.55
N ILE A 275 -15.05 7.21 -4.22
CA ILE A 275 -15.84 6.01 -4.53
C ILE A 275 -15.89 5.14 -3.26
N LEU A 276 -17.13 4.78 -2.86
CA LEU A 276 -17.34 3.90 -1.71
C LEU A 276 -17.13 2.44 -2.13
N LEU A 277 -16.36 1.70 -1.34
CA LEU A 277 -16.21 0.26 -1.44
C LEU A 277 -16.57 -0.41 -0.12
N ASP A 278 -17.65 -1.16 -0.09
CA ASP A 278 -17.95 -2.07 1.01
C ASP A 278 -17.17 -3.37 0.79
N ASN A 279 -16.17 -3.58 1.65
CA ASN A 279 -15.28 -4.74 1.62
C ASN A 279 -15.69 -5.82 2.63
N SER A 280 -16.95 -5.86 3.06
CA SER A 280 -17.41 -6.86 4.04
C SER A 280 -17.30 -8.28 3.50
N HIS A 281 -17.66 -8.51 2.24
CA HIS A 281 -17.81 -9.85 1.66
C HIS A 281 -16.97 -10.10 0.40
N LEU A 282 -16.18 -9.13 -0.06
CA LEU A 282 -15.38 -9.28 -1.26
C LEU A 282 -14.17 -10.20 -1.04
N THR A 283 -13.95 -11.09 -1.98
CA THR A 283 -12.70 -11.86 -2.07
C THR A 283 -11.54 -10.97 -2.48
N ILE A 284 -10.31 -11.41 -2.20
CA ILE A 284 -9.10 -10.68 -2.61
C ILE A 284 -9.04 -10.53 -4.14
N ALA A 285 -9.53 -11.50 -4.90
CA ALA A 285 -9.55 -11.44 -6.36
C ALA A 285 -10.51 -10.35 -6.88
N GLU A 286 -11.72 -10.29 -6.33
CA GLU A 286 -12.73 -9.28 -6.67
C GLU A 286 -12.25 -7.86 -6.30
N GLN A 287 -11.62 -7.71 -5.12
CA GLN A 287 -11.01 -6.43 -4.71
C GLN A 287 -9.96 -5.95 -5.72
N LYS A 288 -9.09 -6.83 -6.18
CA LYS A 288 -8.02 -6.50 -7.14
C LYS A 288 -8.59 -6.06 -8.48
N GLU A 289 -9.52 -6.83 -9.02
CA GLU A 289 -10.14 -6.51 -10.31
C GLU A 289 -10.87 -5.17 -10.25
N TRP A 290 -11.68 -4.96 -9.19
CA TRP A 290 -12.40 -3.71 -8.99
C TRP A 290 -11.45 -2.50 -8.89
N LEU A 291 -10.39 -2.60 -8.07
CA LEU A 291 -9.41 -1.52 -7.91
C LEU A 291 -8.71 -1.17 -9.22
N LYS A 292 -8.34 -2.19 -9.99
CA LYS A 292 -7.70 -2.01 -11.28
C LYS A 292 -8.62 -1.29 -12.26
N GLU A 293 -9.89 -1.66 -12.30
CA GLU A 293 -10.89 -0.99 -13.13
C GLU A 293 -11.02 0.49 -12.76
N GLN A 294 -11.08 0.84 -11.44
CA GLN A 294 -11.16 2.23 -11.00
C GLN A 294 -9.87 3.01 -11.37
N PHE A 295 -8.70 2.39 -11.21
CA PHE A 295 -7.43 2.99 -11.62
C PHE A 295 -7.40 3.29 -13.13
N GLU A 296 -7.80 2.33 -13.97
CA GLU A 296 -7.82 2.52 -15.42
C GLU A 296 -8.75 3.68 -15.82
N LYS A 297 -9.94 3.78 -15.21
CA LYS A 297 -10.88 4.88 -15.43
C LYS A 297 -10.27 6.24 -15.05
N ALA A 298 -9.70 6.35 -13.85
CA ALA A 298 -9.12 7.60 -13.35
C ALA A 298 -7.89 8.05 -14.16
N ALA A 299 -6.99 7.10 -14.50
CA ALA A 299 -5.79 7.41 -15.27
C ALA A 299 -6.10 7.82 -16.73
N HIS A 300 -7.21 7.35 -17.30
CA HIS A 300 -7.68 7.81 -18.61
C HIS A 300 -8.42 9.14 -18.57
N ALA A 301 -9.16 9.44 -17.50
CA ALA A 301 -9.88 10.70 -17.34
C ALA A 301 -8.94 11.89 -17.09
N SER A 302 -7.70 11.64 -16.67
CA SER A 302 -6.66 12.67 -16.43
C SER A 302 -5.98 13.16 -17.71
N HIS A 303 -6.49 12.75 -18.88
CA HIS A 303 -6.11 13.26 -20.19
C HIS A 303 -7.04 14.41 -20.58
#